data_d02bdbaaa14f01986746ec95ae0de633
#
_entry.id   d02bdbaaa14f01986746ec95ae0de633
#
_cell.length_a   1.000
_cell.length_b   1.000
_cell.length_c   1.000
_cell.angle_alpha   90.00
_cell.angle_beta   90.00
_cell.angle_gamma   90.00
#
_symmetry.space_group_name_H-M   'P 1'
#
loop_
_entity.id
_entity.type
_entity.pdbx_description
1 polymer ?
#
loop_
_entity_poly.entity_id
_entity_poly.type
_entity_poly.pdbx_seq_one_letter_code
_entity_poly.pdbx_strand_id
1 'polypeptide(L)'
;SRDDVSIHANYHANDPSQGWAMSRVSDQMTAAQKRHSDPADTANYVEHYNAVVGVNADFYNMTTGAPSGALVMEGVEYHSGASANFFAILKDGTAMIGSSSDYAAYKDQIQEAVGGSVYLVKDGKSVVTSAADYYNSRHSRTCVGITAEGKVVLMVLDGRQEPFSAGGSAEELAQIMLDAGCVTAINLDGGGSTTFVAKQEGSNTLTVVNRPSDGYERSVSSSLMVVSTAPVSTEFDHAL
;
A
#
# COMPACT_ATOMS: atom_id res chain seq x y z
N SER A 1 -16.14 6.57 5.82
CA SER A 1 -14.81 6.86 6.38
C SER A 1 -14.95 7.06 7.90
N ARG A 2 -14.01 6.58 8.66
CA ARG A 2 -13.88 6.93 10.08
C ARG A 2 -12.82 8.03 10.13
N ASP A 3 -13.11 9.12 10.84
CA ASP A 3 -12.21 10.28 10.94
C ASP A 3 -10.90 9.95 11.68
N ASP A 4 -10.87 8.79 12.35
CA ASP A 4 -9.75 8.24 13.11
C ASP A 4 -8.93 7.18 12.35
N VAL A 5 -9.17 6.99 11.04
CA VAL A 5 -8.42 6.04 10.19
C VAL A 5 -7.98 6.71 8.91
N SER A 6 -6.69 6.63 8.60
CA SER A 6 -6.08 7.20 7.40
C SER A 6 -5.16 6.20 6.71
N ILE A 7 -4.87 6.47 5.43
CA ILE A 7 -3.92 5.71 4.63
C ILE A 7 -2.76 6.63 4.25
N HIS A 8 -1.55 6.15 4.46
CA HIS A 8 -0.32 6.89 4.19
C HIS A 8 0.58 6.11 3.23
N ALA A 9 1.21 6.82 2.32
CA ALA A 9 2.39 6.33 1.62
C ALA A 9 3.58 6.34 2.59
N ASN A 10 4.48 5.39 2.43
CA ASN A 10 5.62 5.27 3.32
C ASN A 10 6.87 4.84 2.57
N TYR A 11 8.04 5.14 3.13
CA TYR A 11 9.33 4.92 2.51
C TYR A 11 10.40 4.61 3.59
N HIS A 12 11.58 4.16 3.13
CA HIS A 12 12.73 3.89 3.99
C HIS A 12 12.98 5.01 5.02
N ALA A 13 13.08 4.64 6.28
CA ALA A 13 13.24 5.56 7.42
C ALA A 13 12.20 6.71 7.48
N ASN A 14 11.16 6.64 6.66
CA ASN A 14 10.15 7.68 6.44
C ASN A 14 10.75 9.06 6.06
N ASP A 15 11.91 9.05 5.38
CA ASP A 15 12.61 10.26 4.95
C ASP A 15 13.32 10.08 3.60
N PRO A 16 12.63 10.31 2.47
CA PRO A 16 13.23 10.20 1.13
C PRO A 16 14.29 11.26 0.83
N SER A 17 14.41 12.32 1.64
CA SER A 17 15.40 13.39 1.41
C SER A 17 16.84 12.91 1.57
N GLN A 18 17.07 11.79 2.26
CA GLN A 18 18.38 11.18 2.46
C GLN A 18 18.86 10.35 1.25
N GLY A 19 18.07 10.30 0.19
CA GLY A 19 18.32 9.53 -1.02
C GLY A 19 17.51 8.23 -1.08
N TRP A 20 17.65 7.53 -2.22
CA TRP A 20 16.88 6.30 -2.44
C TRP A 20 17.51 5.11 -1.72
N ALA A 21 16.69 4.33 -1.05
CA ALA A 21 17.05 3.11 -0.36
C ALA A 21 15.86 2.14 -0.31
N MET A 22 16.07 0.98 0.29
CA MET A 22 15.04 -0.05 0.47
C MET A 22 15.06 -0.49 1.93
N SER A 23 13.86 -0.75 2.48
CA SER A 23 13.70 -1.41 3.78
C SER A 23 12.44 -2.25 3.80
N ARG A 24 12.33 -3.13 4.78
CA ARG A 24 11.14 -3.96 4.95
C ARG A 24 9.91 -3.08 5.25
N VAL A 25 8.73 -3.53 4.85
CA VAL A 25 7.48 -2.83 5.17
C VAL A 25 7.34 -2.64 6.69
N SER A 26 7.68 -3.67 7.47
CA SER A 26 7.68 -3.61 8.94
C SER A 26 8.61 -2.54 9.50
N ASP A 27 9.80 -2.35 8.88
CA ASP A 27 10.74 -1.31 9.29
C ASP A 27 10.24 0.10 8.91
N GLN A 28 9.65 0.24 7.71
CA GLN A 28 9.03 1.50 7.27
C GLN A 28 7.90 1.93 8.21
N MET A 29 7.01 0.99 8.58
CA MET A 29 5.93 1.25 9.55
C MET A 29 6.48 1.62 10.92
N THR A 30 7.53 0.95 11.38
CA THR A 30 8.18 1.24 12.67
C THR A 30 8.81 2.63 12.67
N ALA A 31 9.45 3.04 11.57
CA ALA A 31 10.03 4.37 11.42
C ALA A 31 8.95 5.46 11.44
N ALA A 32 7.85 5.27 10.70
CA ALA A 32 6.71 6.18 10.71
C ALA A 32 6.07 6.28 12.10
N GLN A 33 5.83 5.13 12.75
CA GLN A 33 5.30 5.09 14.11
C GLN A 33 6.20 5.90 15.08
N LYS A 34 7.51 5.72 15.02
CA LYS A 34 8.46 6.45 15.86
C LYS A 34 8.44 7.95 15.60
N ARG A 35 8.43 8.35 14.33
CA ARG A 35 8.41 9.77 13.93
C ARG A 35 7.17 10.49 14.44
N HIS A 36 5.99 9.90 14.24
CA HIS A 36 4.73 10.56 14.54
C HIS A 36 4.24 10.38 15.98
N SER A 37 4.86 9.50 16.76
CA SER A 37 4.49 9.28 18.19
C SER A 37 5.41 10.02 19.16
N ASP A 38 6.42 10.75 18.71
CA ASP A 38 7.33 11.49 19.57
C ASP A 38 6.77 12.89 19.88
N PRO A 39 6.30 13.16 21.12
CA PRO A 39 5.76 14.49 21.47
C PRO A 39 6.82 15.61 21.43
N ALA A 40 8.11 15.27 21.38
CA ALA A 40 9.18 16.26 21.24
C ALA A 40 9.35 16.74 19.79
N ASP A 41 8.93 15.94 18.81
CA ASP A 41 8.87 16.31 17.40
C ASP A 41 7.52 17.01 17.06
N THR A 42 7.37 18.24 17.52
CA THR A 42 6.11 19.00 17.37
C THR A 42 5.69 19.23 15.92
N ALA A 43 6.59 19.05 14.96
CA ALA A 43 6.28 19.19 13.53
C ALA A 43 5.57 17.96 12.95
N ASN A 44 5.87 16.77 13.51
CA ASN A 44 5.37 15.49 12.99
C ASN A 44 4.46 14.76 13.98
N TYR A 45 4.37 15.21 15.22
CA TYR A 45 3.58 14.52 16.24
C TYR A 45 2.10 14.47 15.91
N VAL A 46 1.54 13.27 16.00
CA VAL A 46 0.10 13.00 15.89
C VAL A 46 -0.32 12.22 17.12
N GLU A 47 -1.30 12.76 17.86
CA GLU A 47 -1.82 12.10 19.05
C GLU A 47 -2.45 10.74 18.70
N HIS A 48 -2.13 9.72 19.46
CA HIS A 48 -2.57 8.34 19.25
C HIS A 48 -2.18 7.71 17.90
N TYR A 49 -1.12 8.22 17.24
CA TYR A 49 -0.65 7.63 15.99
C TYR A 49 -0.33 6.14 16.15
N ASN A 50 -1.04 5.29 15.42
CA ASN A 50 -0.93 3.85 15.52
C ASN A 50 -0.96 3.21 14.12
N ALA A 51 0.21 2.86 13.59
CA ALA A 51 0.34 2.11 12.35
C ALA A 51 -0.13 0.66 12.57
N VAL A 52 -1.22 0.26 11.95
CA VAL A 52 -1.89 -1.02 12.22
C VAL A 52 -1.74 -2.06 11.12
N VAL A 53 -1.69 -1.63 9.86
CA VAL A 53 -1.53 -2.49 8.68
C VAL A 53 -0.57 -1.83 7.69
N GLY A 54 0.21 -2.63 6.98
CA GLY A 54 1.03 -2.18 5.86
C GLY A 54 1.20 -3.25 4.79
N VAL A 55 1.28 -2.80 3.53
CA VAL A 55 1.58 -3.64 2.37
C VAL A 55 2.67 -2.97 1.53
N ASN A 56 3.45 -3.77 0.79
CA ASN A 56 4.36 -3.22 -0.21
C ASN A 56 3.58 -2.48 -1.30
N ALA A 57 4.21 -1.50 -1.95
CA ALA A 57 3.53 -0.68 -2.94
C ALA A 57 4.18 -0.75 -4.33
N ASP A 58 4.89 0.30 -4.73
CA ASP A 58 5.34 0.45 -6.12
C ASP A 58 6.47 -0.52 -6.50
N PHE A 59 6.58 -0.74 -7.79
CA PHE A 59 7.81 -1.27 -8.41
C PHE A 59 8.96 -0.31 -8.20
N TYR A 60 10.19 -0.80 -8.24
CA TYR A 60 11.35 0.03 -7.95
C TYR A 60 12.62 -0.46 -8.64
N ASN A 61 13.60 0.39 -8.73
CA ASN A 61 14.94 0.01 -9.14
C ASN A 61 15.63 -0.77 -8.02
N MET A 62 15.85 -2.05 -8.21
CA MET A 62 16.43 -2.95 -7.19
C MET A 62 17.88 -2.60 -6.80
N THR A 63 18.57 -1.76 -7.58
CA THR A 63 19.93 -1.30 -7.27
C THR A 63 19.93 -0.06 -6.40
N THR A 64 19.03 0.88 -6.67
CA THR A 64 19.01 2.19 -5.99
C THR A 64 17.92 2.32 -4.95
N GLY A 65 16.83 1.57 -5.07
CA GLY A 65 15.63 1.73 -4.25
C GLY A 65 14.68 2.83 -4.75
N ALA A 66 14.99 3.51 -5.87
CA ALA A 66 14.11 4.53 -6.43
C ALA A 66 12.78 3.90 -6.89
N PRO A 67 11.62 4.46 -6.51
CA PRO A 67 10.33 3.99 -6.99
C PRO A 67 10.20 4.23 -8.50
N SER A 68 9.37 3.43 -9.17
CA SER A 68 9.13 3.55 -10.62
C SER A 68 8.07 4.59 -10.96
N GLY A 69 7.10 4.81 -10.10
CA GLY A 69 6.01 5.76 -10.26
C GLY A 69 5.98 6.78 -9.12
N ALA A 70 4.79 7.27 -8.79
CA ALA A 70 4.61 8.30 -7.80
C ALA A 70 5.12 7.89 -6.40
N LEU A 71 5.71 8.86 -5.70
CA LEU A 71 5.85 8.83 -4.25
C LEU A 71 5.55 10.23 -3.73
N VAL A 72 4.38 10.38 -3.12
CA VAL A 72 3.97 11.60 -2.41
C VAL A 72 3.68 11.20 -0.97
N MET A 73 4.29 11.88 -0.02
CA MET A 73 4.10 11.66 1.41
C MET A 73 3.80 13.00 2.07
N GLU A 74 2.72 13.07 2.82
CA GLU A 74 2.31 14.29 3.56
C GLU A 74 2.22 15.54 2.65
N GLY A 75 1.78 15.36 1.40
CA GLY A 75 1.63 16.42 0.40
C GLY A 75 2.94 16.87 -0.26
N VAL A 76 4.07 16.19 0.00
CA VAL A 76 5.37 16.45 -0.63
C VAL A 76 5.66 15.41 -1.69
N GLU A 77 5.87 15.84 -2.94
CA GLU A 77 6.29 14.98 -4.05
C GLU A 77 7.79 14.69 -3.93
N TYR A 78 8.13 13.41 -3.74
CA TYR A 78 9.51 12.92 -3.76
C TYR A 78 9.85 12.25 -5.07
N HIS A 79 8.89 11.60 -5.73
CA HIS A 79 9.03 11.03 -7.06
C HIS A 79 7.75 11.24 -7.86
N SER A 80 7.91 11.65 -9.13
CA SER A 80 6.79 11.99 -10.00
C SER A 80 6.02 10.76 -10.49
N GLY A 81 4.70 10.85 -10.51
CA GLY A 81 3.82 9.82 -11.08
C GLY A 81 3.62 9.86 -12.60
N ALA A 82 4.47 10.62 -13.31
CA ALA A 82 4.27 10.88 -14.74
C ALA A 82 4.45 9.68 -15.68
N SER A 83 4.91 8.53 -15.19
CA SER A 83 5.24 7.35 -16.02
C SER A 83 4.39 6.12 -15.75
N ALA A 84 3.51 6.12 -14.75
CA ALA A 84 2.77 4.95 -14.35
C ALA A 84 1.34 5.28 -13.86
N ASN A 85 0.51 4.27 -13.68
CA ASN A 85 -0.71 4.43 -12.88
C ASN A 85 -0.33 4.62 -11.42
N PHE A 86 -1.23 5.21 -10.63
CA PHE A 86 -0.98 5.48 -9.22
C PHE A 86 -2.25 5.30 -8.39
N PHE A 87 -2.06 5.03 -7.12
CA PHE A 87 -3.06 5.18 -6.07
C PHE A 87 -2.72 6.42 -5.26
N ALA A 88 -3.73 7.20 -4.89
CA ALA A 88 -3.55 8.40 -4.07
C ALA A 88 -4.69 8.58 -3.08
N ILE A 89 -4.37 9.28 -1.99
CA ILE A 89 -5.33 9.97 -1.12
C ILE A 89 -5.15 11.47 -1.36
N LEU A 90 -6.25 12.13 -1.68
CA LEU A 90 -6.27 13.58 -1.86
C LEU A 90 -6.34 14.31 -0.50
N LYS A 91 -6.03 15.60 -0.49
CA LYS A 91 -6.06 16.46 0.71
C LYS A 91 -7.43 16.56 1.36
N ASP A 92 -8.51 16.27 0.62
CA ASP A 92 -9.87 16.20 1.15
C ASP A 92 -10.25 14.80 1.69
N GLY A 93 -9.28 13.84 1.69
CA GLY A 93 -9.48 12.46 2.13
C GLY A 93 -10.04 11.52 1.05
N THR A 94 -10.30 12.02 -0.15
CA THR A 94 -10.80 11.18 -1.26
C THR A 94 -9.71 10.25 -1.76
N ALA A 95 -10.03 8.96 -1.86
CA ALA A 95 -9.15 7.98 -2.51
C ALA A 95 -9.36 8.01 -4.03
N MET A 96 -8.27 7.93 -4.79
CA MET A 96 -8.32 7.84 -6.24
C MET A 96 -7.29 6.86 -6.80
N ILE A 97 -7.61 6.28 -7.95
CA ILE A 97 -6.66 5.58 -8.81
C ILE A 97 -6.67 6.30 -10.16
N GLY A 98 -5.50 6.72 -10.61
CA GLY A 98 -5.34 7.51 -11.82
C GLY A 98 -4.24 6.97 -12.72
N SER A 99 -4.24 7.44 -13.97
CA SER A 99 -3.16 7.25 -14.93
C SER A 99 -2.11 8.36 -14.81
N SER A 100 -0.99 8.23 -15.50
CA SER A 100 0.03 9.28 -15.59
C SER A 100 -0.52 10.62 -16.10
N SER A 101 -1.54 10.61 -16.97
CA SER A 101 -2.21 11.84 -17.43
C SER A 101 -3.06 12.48 -16.32
N ASP A 102 -3.69 11.69 -15.47
CA ASP A 102 -4.45 12.20 -14.33
C ASP A 102 -3.52 12.80 -13.27
N TYR A 103 -2.32 12.25 -13.11
CA TYR A 103 -1.34 12.74 -12.14
C TYR A 103 -1.05 14.24 -12.31
N ALA A 104 -0.83 14.70 -13.54
CA ALA A 104 -0.57 16.11 -13.81
C ALA A 104 -1.74 17.05 -13.42
N ALA A 105 -2.98 16.55 -13.51
CA ALA A 105 -4.17 17.32 -13.16
C ALA A 105 -4.42 17.38 -11.64
N TYR A 106 -4.01 16.35 -10.90
CA TYR A 106 -4.33 16.20 -9.47
C TYR A 106 -3.14 16.41 -8.55
N LYS A 107 -1.90 16.52 -9.04
CA LYS A 107 -0.66 16.55 -8.23
C LYS A 107 -0.70 17.51 -7.04
N ASP A 108 -1.26 18.70 -7.23
CA ASP A 108 -1.34 19.73 -6.18
C ASP A 108 -2.40 19.41 -5.10
N GLN A 109 -3.29 18.45 -5.37
CA GLN A 109 -4.33 17.99 -4.47
C GLN A 109 -3.95 16.69 -3.76
N ILE A 110 -2.87 16.02 -4.19
CA ILE A 110 -2.43 14.75 -3.60
C ILE A 110 -1.84 15.00 -2.21
N GLN A 111 -2.30 14.23 -1.24
CA GLN A 111 -1.73 14.15 0.11
C GLN A 111 -0.76 12.96 0.20
N GLU A 112 -1.18 11.79 -0.29
CA GLU A 112 -0.41 10.56 -0.29
C GLU A 112 -0.50 9.91 -1.66
N ALA A 113 0.58 9.40 -2.23
CA ALA A 113 0.53 8.59 -3.43
C ALA A 113 1.65 7.57 -3.51
N VAL A 114 1.33 6.45 -4.14
CA VAL A 114 2.30 5.45 -4.59
C VAL A 114 2.03 5.08 -6.03
N GLY A 115 3.08 4.75 -6.78
CA GLY A 115 2.96 4.19 -8.12
C GLY A 115 2.36 2.79 -8.11
N GLY A 116 1.89 2.38 -9.26
CA GLY A 116 1.39 1.04 -9.51
C GLY A 116 1.47 0.70 -10.99
N SER A 117 1.06 -0.49 -11.37
CA SER A 117 1.16 -0.93 -12.76
C SER A 117 -0.21 -0.94 -13.46
N VAL A 118 -0.65 -2.07 -13.94
CA VAL A 118 -1.86 -2.18 -14.76
C VAL A 118 -3.13 -2.04 -13.95
N TYR A 119 -4.15 -1.48 -14.58
CA TYR A 119 -5.52 -1.60 -14.10
C TYR A 119 -5.95 -3.07 -14.15
N LEU A 120 -6.57 -3.50 -13.06
CA LEU A 120 -7.27 -4.78 -12.95
C LEU A 120 -8.77 -4.57 -13.17
N VAL A 121 -9.31 -3.55 -12.50
CA VAL A 121 -10.72 -3.16 -12.56
C VAL A 121 -10.82 -1.69 -12.92
N LYS A 122 -11.75 -1.34 -13.79
CA LYS A 122 -12.14 0.03 -14.11
C LYS A 122 -13.64 0.08 -14.37
N ASP A 123 -14.31 1.08 -13.81
CA ASP A 123 -15.76 1.28 -13.95
C ASP A 123 -16.57 0.01 -13.61
N GLY A 124 -16.14 -0.72 -12.56
CA GLY A 124 -16.80 -1.94 -12.10
C GLY A 124 -16.66 -3.15 -13.03
N LYS A 125 -15.67 -3.15 -13.93
CA LYS A 125 -15.41 -4.24 -14.87
C LYS A 125 -13.94 -4.61 -14.90
N SER A 126 -13.64 -5.90 -15.10
CA SER A 126 -12.27 -6.32 -15.43
C SER A 126 -11.83 -5.68 -16.74
N VAL A 127 -10.63 -5.10 -16.73
CA VAL A 127 -9.98 -4.55 -17.94
C VAL A 127 -8.69 -5.29 -18.28
N VAL A 128 -8.46 -6.43 -17.64
CA VAL A 128 -7.31 -7.29 -17.93
C VAL A 128 -7.47 -7.87 -19.33
N THR A 129 -6.47 -7.66 -20.17
CA THR A 129 -6.40 -8.25 -21.50
C THR A 129 -5.34 -9.35 -21.49
N SER A 130 -5.63 -10.46 -22.15
CA SER A 130 -4.76 -11.65 -22.21
C SER A 130 -3.43 -11.44 -22.95
N ALA A 131 -3.07 -10.20 -23.31
CA ALA A 131 -1.98 -9.90 -24.23
C ALA A 131 -0.58 -9.88 -23.58
N ALA A 132 -0.46 -9.93 -22.26
CA ALA A 132 0.84 -9.86 -21.60
C ALA A 132 1.11 -11.12 -20.76
N ASP A 133 2.02 -11.98 -21.21
CA ASP A 133 2.39 -13.23 -20.54
C ASP A 133 2.76 -13.06 -19.05
N TYR A 134 3.36 -11.94 -18.68
CA TYR A 134 3.70 -11.64 -17.29
C TYR A 134 2.46 -11.59 -16.38
N TYR A 135 1.34 -11.04 -16.85
CA TYR A 135 0.13 -10.91 -16.06
C TYR A 135 -0.71 -12.18 -16.05
N ASN A 136 -0.51 -13.08 -17.02
CA ASN A 136 -1.17 -14.38 -17.07
C ASN A 136 -0.48 -15.42 -16.18
N SER A 137 0.78 -15.20 -15.83
CA SER A 137 1.52 -16.07 -14.94
C SER A 137 1.04 -15.92 -13.50
N ARG A 138 0.97 -17.05 -12.79
CA ARG A 138 0.60 -17.09 -11.37
C ARG A 138 1.79 -16.67 -10.50
N HIS A 139 1.59 -15.63 -9.72
CA HIS A 139 2.59 -15.10 -8.79
C HIS A 139 1.93 -14.66 -7.48
N SER A 140 2.73 -14.49 -6.42
CA SER A 140 2.30 -13.65 -5.30
C SER A 140 2.06 -12.23 -5.77
N ARG A 141 1.02 -11.59 -5.26
CA ARG A 141 0.52 -10.31 -5.76
C ARG A 141 0.12 -9.38 -4.64
N THR A 142 0.24 -8.08 -4.89
CA THR A 142 -0.31 -7.01 -4.06
C THR A 142 -1.15 -6.09 -4.93
N CYS A 143 -2.32 -5.72 -4.46
CA CYS A 143 -3.26 -4.86 -5.18
C CYS A 143 -3.88 -3.82 -4.25
N VAL A 144 -4.28 -2.70 -4.83
CA VAL A 144 -5.11 -1.70 -4.17
C VAL A 144 -6.33 -1.40 -5.03
N GLY A 145 -7.48 -1.25 -4.40
CA GLY A 145 -8.73 -0.91 -5.07
C GLY A 145 -9.60 0.01 -4.25
N ILE A 146 -10.60 0.57 -4.89
CA ILE A 146 -11.58 1.49 -4.31
C ILE A 146 -12.98 0.97 -4.64
N THR A 147 -13.83 0.83 -3.61
CA THR A 147 -15.22 0.41 -3.78
C THR A 147 -16.10 1.58 -4.24
N ALA A 148 -17.35 1.27 -4.61
CA ALA A 148 -18.33 2.30 -4.99
C ALA A 148 -18.61 3.30 -3.86
N GLU A 149 -18.45 2.88 -2.59
CA GLU A 149 -18.62 3.73 -1.41
C GLU A 149 -17.33 4.49 -1.04
N GLY A 150 -16.27 4.42 -1.87
CA GLY A 150 -14.99 5.09 -1.61
C GLY A 150 -14.11 4.39 -0.56
N LYS A 151 -14.41 3.15 -0.18
CA LYS A 151 -13.56 2.38 0.73
C LYS A 151 -12.34 1.86 -0.02
N VAL A 152 -11.19 1.92 0.63
CA VAL A 152 -9.94 1.35 0.08
C VAL A 152 -9.82 -0.11 0.48
N VAL A 153 -9.49 -0.95 -0.48
CA VAL A 153 -9.21 -2.38 -0.31
C VAL A 153 -7.73 -2.60 -0.60
N LEU A 154 -6.98 -3.10 0.39
CA LEU A 154 -5.62 -3.58 0.22
C LEU A 154 -5.66 -5.11 0.21
N MET A 155 -5.11 -5.74 -0.84
CA MET A 155 -5.14 -7.18 -1.02
C MET A 155 -3.74 -7.71 -1.29
N VAL A 156 -3.40 -8.79 -0.58
CA VAL A 156 -2.19 -9.57 -0.78
C VAL A 156 -2.59 -11.03 -1.06
N LEU A 157 -1.98 -11.62 -2.07
CA LEU A 157 -2.13 -13.02 -2.42
C LEU A 157 -0.76 -13.70 -2.39
N ASP A 158 -0.60 -14.70 -1.55
CA ASP A 158 0.60 -15.53 -1.53
C ASP A 158 0.73 -16.35 -2.83
N GLY A 159 1.97 -16.67 -3.21
CA GLY A 159 2.20 -17.43 -4.43
C GLY A 159 3.64 -17.93 -4.56
N ARG A 160 3.92 -18.65 -5.66
CA ARG A 160 5.21 -19.30 -5.93
C ARG A 160 5.64 -20.31 -4.85
N GLN A 161 4.71 -20.92 -4.16
CA GLN A 161 4.95 -21.79 -3.01
C GLN A 161 4.05 -23.02 -3.04
N GLU A 162 4.08 -23.76 -4.16
CA GLU A 162 3.37 -25.04 -4.27
C GLU A 162 3.81 -26.01 -3.16
N PRO A 163 2.92 -26.80 -2.56
CA PRO A 163 1.47 -26.86 -2.80
C PRO A 163 0.67 -25.86 -1.94
N PHE A 164 1.32 -24.97 -1.19
CA PHE A 164 0.66 -24.00 -0.31
C PHE A 164 -0.15 -22.96 -1.12
N SER A 165 0.50 -22.28 -2.06
CA SER A 165 -0.15 -21.33 -2.96
C SER A 165 0.64 -21.18 -4.28
N ALA A 166 -0.03 -21.39 -5.40
CA ALA A 166 0.50 -21.09 -6.72
C ALA A 166 0.57 -19.57 -6.99
N GLY A 167 -0.27 -18.81 -6.32
CA GLY A 167 -0.51 -17.40 -6.60
C GLY A 167 -1.67 -17.17 -7.58
N GLY A 168 -1.81 -15.95 -8.08
CA GLY A 168 -2.88 -15.57 -9.00
C GLY A 168 -2.39 -14.90 -10.27
N SER A 169 -3.15 -15.08 -11.36
CA SER A 169 -3.04 -14.30 -12.57
C SER A 169 -3.71 -12.93 -12.39
N ALA A 170 -3.46 -11.98 -13.29
CA ALA A 170 -4.11 -10.66 -13.22
C ALA A 170 -5.64 -10.76 -13.39
N GLU A 171 -6.12 -11.73 -14.19
CA GLU A 171 -7.56 -11.95 -14.36
C GLU A 171 -8.24 -12.43 -13.07
N GLU A 172 -7.61 -13.38 -12.36
CA GLU A 172 -8.08 -13.85 -11.05
C GLU A 172 -8.07 -12.73 -10.02
N LEU A 173 -7.05 -11.87 -10.03
CA LEU A 173 -6.99 -10.70 -9.15
C LEU A 173 -8.09 -9.70 -9.45
N ALA A 174 -8.36 -9.43 -10.74
CA ALA A 174 -9.46 -8.55 -11.13
C ALA A 174 -10.80 -9.08 -10.59
N GLN A 175 -11.02 -10.42 -10.68
CA GLN A 175 -12.23 -11.02 -10.14
C GLN A 175 -12.30 -10.90 -8.61
N ILE A 176 -11.20 -11.17 -7.89
CA ILE A 176 -11.14 -11.01 -6.42
C ILE A 176 -11.46 -9.57 -6.01
N MET A 177 -10.91 -8.58 -6.73
CA MET A 177 -11.17 -7.18 -6.43
C MET A 177 -12.61 -6.77 -6.73
N LEU A 178 -13.22 -7.31 -7.81
CA LEU A 178 -14.65 -7.13 -8.10
C LEU A 178 -15.53 -7.76 -7.00
N ASP A 179 -15.21 -8.97 -6.57
CA ASP A 179 -15.94 -9.67 -5.50
C ASP A 179 -15.83 -8.93 -4.15
N ALA A 180 -14.72 -8.20 -3.93
CA ALA A 180 -14.54 -7.29 -2.81
C ALA A 180 -15.29 -5.94 -2.96
N GLY A 181 -16.05 -5.75 -4.04
CA GLY A 181 -16.84 -4.56 -4.31
C GLY A 181 -16.06 -3.40 -4.95
N CYS A 182 -14.83 -3.61 -5.40
CA CYS A 182 -14.04 -2.56 -6.04
C CYS A 182 -14.63 -2.19 -7.40
N VAL A 183 -14.77 -0.89 -7.64
CA VAL A 183 -15.11 -0.33 -8.96
C VAL A 183 -13.89 0.12 -9.74
N THR A 184 -12.75 0.30 -9.06
CA THR A 184 -11.43 0.51 -9.66
C THR A 184 -10.36 -0.18 -8.83
N ALA A 185 -9.36 -0.78 -9.50
CA ALA A 185 -8.24 -1.43 -8.84
C ALA A 185 -7.01 -1.48 -9.76
N ILE A 186 -5.83 -1.39 -9.15
CA ILE A 186 -4.53 -1.57 -9.84
C ILE A 186 -3.68 -2.62 -9.13
N ASN A 187 -2.80 -3.25 -9.93
CA ASN A 187 -1.75 -4.10 -9.41
C ASN A 187 -0.57 -3.26 -8.93
N LEU A 188 -0.04 -3.61 -7.77
CA LEU A 188 1.21 -3.09 -7.20
C LEU A 188 2.35 -4.07 -7.45
N ASP A 189 3.53 -3.84 -6.87
CA ASP A 189 4.64 -4.79 -6.98
C ASP A 189 4.30 -6.12 -6.29
N GLY A 190 4.80 -7.19 -6.86
CA GLY A 190 4.45 -8.56 -6.48
C GLY A 190 5.67 -9.47 -6.32
N GLY A 191 5.43 -10.77 -6.43
CA GLY A 191 6.47 -11.76 -6.29
C GLY A 191 7.09 -11.74 -4.89
N GLY A 192 8.42 -11.68 -4.80
CA GLY A 192 9.12 -11.63 -3.52
C GLY A 192 8.88 -10.38 -2.70
N SER A 193 8.40 -9.29 -3.33
CA SER A 193 8.04 -8.05 -2.63
C SER A 193 6.71 -8.14 -1.89
N THR A 194 5.85 -9.11 -2.25
CA THR A 194 4.51 -9.26 -1.68
C THR A 194 4.57 -9.48 -0.17
N THR A 195 4.14 -8.47 0.58
CA THR A 195 4.21 -8.44 2.05
C THR A 195 2.94 -7.82 2.63
N PHE A 196 2.40 -8.44 3.67
CA PHE A 196 1.33 -7.90 4.50
C PHE A 196 1.79 -7.91 5.95
N VAL A 197 1.91 -6.74 6.54
CA VAL A 197 2.28 -6.55 7.95
C VAL A 197 1.06 -6.06 8.70
N ALA A 198 0.81 -6.61 9.87
CA ALA A 198 -0.26 -6.15 10.73
C ALA A 198 0.12 -6.25 12.22
N LYS A 199 -0.50 -5.40 13.03
CA LYS A 199 -0.61 -5.62 14.47
C LYS A 199 -1.69 -6.67 14.70
N GLN A 200 -1.37 -7.66 15.50
CA GLN A 200 -2.36 -8.63 15.96
C GLN A 200 -3.16 -8.06 17.11
N GLU A 201 -4.39 -8.52 17.26
CA GLU A 201 -5.26 -8.12 18.37
C GLU A 201 -4.56 -8.34 19.72
N GLY A 202 -4.63 -7.34 20.60
CA GLY A 202 -3.97 -7.37 21.91
C GLY A 202 -2.44 -7.22 21.88
N SER A 203 -1.84 -6.97 20.70
CA SER A 203 -0.38 -6.81 20.53
C SER A 203 -0.02 -5.46 19.91
N ASN A 204 1.07 -4.86 20.38
CA ASN A 204 1.69 -3.71 19.72
C ASN A 204 2.78 -4.10 18.72
N THR A 205 3.02 -5.41 18.52
CA THR A 205 4.07 -5.91 17.65
C THR A 205 3.57 -6.02 16.21
N LEU A 206 4.30 -5.41 15.30
CA LEU A 206 4.12 -5.58 13.86
C LEU A 206 4.63 -6.97 13.44
N THR A 207 3.79 -7.75 12.78
CA THR A 207 4.15 -9.08 12.28
C THR A 207 3.80 -9.21 10.80
N VAL A 208 4.64 -9.93 10.04
CA VAL A 208 4.30 -10.35 8.68
C VAL A 208 3.27 -11.47 8.78
N VAL A 209 2.07 -11.25 8.25
CA VAL A 209 0.94 -12.18 8.37
C VAL A 209 0.71 -13.03 7.12
N ASN A 210 1.27 -12.63 5.98
CA ASN A 210 1.32 -13.47 4.79
C ASN A 210 2.59 -14.37 4.81
N ARG A 211 2.74 -15.20 3.78
CA ARG A 211 3.92 -16.04 3.58
C ARG A 211 4.73 -15.54 2.38
N PRO A 212 5.76 -14.68 2.60
CA PRO A 212 6.56 -14.13 1.50
C PRO A 212 7.23 -15.24 0.67
N SER A 213 7.17 -15.12 -0.66
CA SER A 213 7.69 -16.16 -1.58
C SER A 213 9.21 -16.29 -1.57
N ASP A 214 9.93 -15.29 -1.06
CA ASP A 214 11.39 -15.35 -0.85
C ASP A 214 11.77 -16.10 0.43
N GLY A 215 10.79 -16.50 1.27
CA GLY A 215 11.02 -17.10 2.57
C GLY A 215 11.34 -16.10 3.69
N TYR A 216 11.41 -14.82 3.37
CA TYR A 216 11.62 -13.71 4.29
C TYR A 216 10.97 -12.43 3.75
N GLU A 217 10.75 -11.44 4.60
CA GLU A 217 10.28 -10.13 4.22
C GLU A 217 11.36 -9.37 3.43
N ARG A 218 11.11 -9.13 2.14
CA ARG A 218 12.03 -8.39 1.26
C ARG A 218 12.05 -6.91 1.61
N SER A 219 13.24 -6.28 1.52
CA SER A 219 13.36 -4.84 1.48
C SER A 219 12.80 -4.29 0.17
N VAL A 220 11.88 -3.35 0.26
CA VAL A 220 11.16 -2.72 -0.85
C VAL A 220 11.32 -1.21 -0.80
N SER A 221 11.01 -0.51 -1.90
CA SER A 221 11.09 0.94 -1.97
C SER A 221 10.04 1.59 -1.08
N SER A 222 8.77 1.36 -1.38
CA SER A 222 7.64 2.04 -0.74
C SER A 222 6.59 1.06 -0.24
N SER A 223 5.77 1.54 0.67
CA SER A 223 4.61 0.81 1.20
C SER A 223 3.39 1.72 1.33
N LEU A 224 2.22 1.09 1.42
CA LEU A 224 0.99 1.72 1.90
C LEU A 224 0.72 1.25 3.32
N MET A 225 0.35 2.16 4.18
CA MET A 225 0.14 1.92 5.59
C MET A 225 -1.22 2.47 6.03
N VAL A 226 -1.93 1.71 6.85
CA VAL A 226 -3.14 2.17 7.54
C VAL A 226 -2.76 2.60 8.94
N VAL A 227 -3.20 3.79 9.30
CA VAL A 227 -2.98 4.39 10.62
C VAL A 227 -4.32 4.61 11.30
N SER A 228 -4.39 4.27 12.57
CA SER A 228 -5.49 4.64 13.46
C SER A 228 -5.01 5.70 14.44
N THR A 229 -5.81 6.74 14.61
CA THR A 229 -5.62 7.78 15.65
C THR A 229 -6.69 7.68 16.73
N ALA A 230 -7.49 6.60 16.73
CA ALA A 230 -8.45 6.33 17.78
C ALA A 230 -7.71 6.17 19.13
N PRO A 231 -8.20 6.79 20.21
CA PRO A 231 -7.71 6.51 21.55
C PRO A 231 -7.76 5.01 21.83
N VAL A 232 -6.72 4.48 22.47
CA VAL A 232 -6.72 3.07 22.89
C VAL A 232 -7.80 2.92 23.96
N SER A 233 -8.83 2.11 23.66
CA SER A 233 -9.85 1.79 24.67
C SER A 233 -9.21 0.98 25.79
N THR A 234 -9.39 1.43 27.02
CA THR A 234 -9.05 0.68 28.22
C THR A 234 -10.23 -0.20 28.71
N GLU A 235 -11.37 -0.12 28.04
CA GLU A 235 -12.55 -0.95 28.32
C GLU A 235 -12.47 -2.22 27.49
N PHE A 236 -12.53 -3.36 28.15
CA PHE A 236 -12.68 -4.67 27.50
C PHE A 236 -14.14 -4.82 27.08
N ASP A 237 -14.40 -4.77 25.79
CA ASP A 237 -15.76 -4.86 25.24
C ASP A 237 -16.34 -6.29 25.29
N HIS A 238 -15.52 -7.29 25.54
CA HIS A 238 -15.94 -8.70 25.58
C HIS A 238 -15.28 -9.45 26.73
N ALA A 239 -16.06 -9.78 27.73
CA ALA A 239 -15.82 -10.94 28.56
C ALA A 239 -16.39 -12.16 27.81
N LEU A 240 -15.53 -13.06 27.32
CA LEU A 240 -15.92 -14.38 26.85
C LEU A 240 -16.13 -15.31 28.04
#